data_5c653037a6f39282ae97901055bdfd01
#
_entry.id   5c653037a6f39282ae97901055bdfd01
#
_cell.length_a   1.000
_cell.length_b   1.000
_cell.length_c   1.000
_cell.angle_alpha   90.00
_cell.angle_beta   90.00
_cell.angle_gamma   90.00
#
_symmetry.space_group_name_H-M   'P 1'
#
loop_
_entity.id
_entity.type
_entity.pdbx_description
1 polymer ?
#
loop_
_entity_poly.entity_id
_entity_poly.type
_entity_poly.pdbx_seq_one_letter_code
_entity_poly.pdbx_strand_id
1 'polypeptide(L)'
;LELEAFLNTLPGDDSAMAVDHARVESFLYREARLMDENAYDEWLALWSDDALYWIPCNRDDSDPAREISAVYDDRARLAGRIERLKSGAAYAQDPRSRMRRLISNIQIEENGSGEIVVDSNFLLLELRRSRQQLFAGRTIHKLMRDGDGFKIRSKKVLLVNNDQVIENLTFLI
;
A
#
# COMPACT_ATOMS: atom_id res chain seq x y z
N LEU A 1 -3.38 -49.02 19.56
CA LEU A 1 -2.49 -49.24 18.38
C LEU A 1 -2.94 -48.44 17.16
N GLU A 2 -4.23 -48.35 16.81
CA GLU A 2 -4.69 -47.60 15.65
C GLU A 2 -4.73 -46.07 15.89
N LEU A 3 -4.95 -45.60 17.13
CA LEU A 3 -4.98 -44.17 17.47
C LEU A 3 -3.58 -43.54 17.45
N GLU A 4 -2.56 -44.29 17.82
CA GLU A 4 -1.15 -43.79 17.77
C GLU A 4 -0.62 -43.71 16.34
N ALA A 5 -1.09 -44.59 15.42
CA ALA A 5 -0.75 -44.50 14.00
C ALA A 5 -1.40 -43.28 13.31
N PHE A 6 -2.62 -42.90 13.76
CA PHE A 6 -3.32 -41.73 13.22
C PHE A 6 -2.67 -40.40 13.65
N LEU A 7 -2.17 -40.32 14.89
CA LEU A 7 -1.50 -39.12 15.42
C LEU A 7 -0.14 -38.86 14.75
N ASN A 8 0.52 -39.88 14.22
CA ASN A 8 1.78 -39.77 13.50
C ASN A 8 1.64 -39.40 12.01
N THR A 9 0.42 -39.28 11.49
CA THR A 9 0.14 -38.83 10.12
C THR A 9 -0.27 -37.37 10.02
N LEU A 10 -0.25 -36.63 11.12
CA LEU A 10 -0.40 -35.18 11.07
C LEU A 10 0.84 -34.60 10.35
N PRO A 11 0.67 -33.74 9.34
CA PRO A 11 1.79 -33.09 8.70
C PRO A 11 2.64 -32.42 9.77
N GLY A 12 3.95 -32.69 9.72
CA GLY A 12 4.90 -32.04 10.63
C GLY A 12 4.71 -30.54 10.61
N ASP A 13 5.00 -29.95 11.74
CA ASP A 13 4.90 -28.52 12.00
C ASP A 13 5.67 -27.69 10.95
N ASP A 14 5.02 -27.41 9.82
CA ASP A 14 5.41 -26.43 8.82
C ASP A 14 5.12 -25.00 9.29
N SER A 15 4.86 -24.80 10.59
CA SER A 15 4.45 -23.51 11.18
C SER A 15 5.56 -22.46 11.21
N ALA A 16 6.77 -22.81 10.80
CA ALA A 16 7.91 -21.90 10.90
C ALA A 16 7.94 -20.78 9.84
N MET A 17 7.08 -20.81 8.81
CA MET A 17 7.12 -19.87 7.68
C MET A 17 5.75 -19.31 7.25
N ALA A 18 4.65 -19.72 7.86
CA ALA A 18 3.35 -19.17 7.51
C ALA A 18 3.30 -17.65 7.81
N VAL A 19 2.79 -16.88 6.84
CA VAL A 19 2.58 -15.44 7.04
C VAL A 19 1.59 -15.22 8.17
N ASP A 20 1.99 -14.49 9.20
CA ASP A 20 1.06 -14.04 10.22
C ASP A 20 0.13 -12.95 9.65
N HIS A 21 -1.06 -13.35 9.26
CA HIS A 21 -2.08 -12.47 8.69
C HIS A 21 -2.36 -11.26 9.58
N ALA A 22 -2.45 -11.44 10.88
CA ALA A 22 -2.71 -10.34 11.83
C ALA A 22 -1.59 -9.30 11.83
N ARG A 23 -0.34 -9.73 11.65
CA ARG A 23 0.81 -8.81 11.56
C ARG A 23 0.80 -8.03 10.25
N VAL A 24 0.45 -8.66 9.13
CA VAL A 24 0.32 -8.00 7.83
C VAL A 24 -0.82 -6.98 7.87
N GLU A 25 -1.99 -7.35 8.39
CA GLU A 25 -3.11 -6.43 8.56
C GLU A 25 -2.74 -5.22 9.44
N SER A 26 -2.08 -5.47 10.57
CA SER A 26 -1.60 -4.40 11.47
C SER A 26 -0.62 -3.45 10.76
N PHE A 27 0.24 -3.99 9.88
CA PHE A 27 1.15 -3.20 9.07
C PHE A 27 0.39 -2.30 8.07
N LEU A 28 -0.62 -2.83 7.36
CA LEU A 28 -1.45 -2.04 6.43
C LEU A 28 -2.23 -0.95 7.17
N TYR A 29 -2.78 -1.24 8.35
CA TYR A 29 -3.49 -0.23 9.16
C TYR A 29 -2.54 0.85 9.68
N ARG A 30 -1.30 0.49 10.02
CA ARG A 30 -0.26 1.46 10.37
C ARG A 30 0.10 2.34 9.17
N GLU A 31 0.32 1.76 7.99
CA GLU A 31 0.59 2.52 6.75
C GLU A 31 -0.54 3.50 6.46
N ALA A 32 -1.80 3.04 6.52
CA ALA A 32 -2.98 3.86 6.32
C ALA A 32 -3.04 5.05 7.29
N ARG A 33 -2.77 4.80 8.58
CA ARG A 33 -2.74 5.85 9.61
C ARG A 33 -1.65 6.90 9.33
N LEU A 34 -0.45 6.47 8.98
CA LEU A 34 0.65 7.40 8.68
C LEU A 34 0.32 8.33 7.50
N MET A 35 -0.32 7.80 6.47
CA MET A 35 -0.80 8.62 5.34
C MET A 35 -1.90 9.61 5.78
N ASP A 36 -2.88 9.17 6.57
CA ASP A 36 -3.99 10.00 7.05
C ASP A 36 -3.53 11.12 7.99
N GLU A 37 -2.49 10.88 8.77
CA GLU A 37 -1.89 11.83 9.71
C GLU A 37 -0.81 12.71 9.07
N ASN A 38 -0.49 12.50 7.78
CA ASN A 38 0.60 13.16 7.07
C ASN A 38 1.97 12.96 7.74
N ALA A 39 2.17 11.80 8.37
CA ALA A 39 3.42 11.38 8.99
C ALA A 39 4.37 10.85 7.91
N TYR A 40 4.85 11.77 7.07
CA TYR A 40 5.50 11.45 5.81
C TYR A 40 6.84 10.73 5.96
N ASP A 41 7.65 11.11 6.93
CA ASP A 41 8.98 10.50 7.15
C ASP A 41 8.83 9.07 7.65
N GLU A 42 7.90 8.85 8.59
CA GLU A 42 7.59 7.52 9.11
C GLU A 42 6.97 6.63 8.03
N TRP A 43 6.13 7.20 7.17
CA TRP A 43 5.57 6.46 6.02
C TRP A 43 6.66 6.10 5.02
N LEU A 44 7.56 7.04 4.68
CA LEU A 44 8.69 6.77 3.79
C LEU A 44 9.63 5.71 4.36
N ALA A 45 9.77 5.64 5.68
CA ALA A 45 10.58 4.62 6.35
C ALA A 45 10.02 3.20 6.23
N LEU A 46 8.74 3.03 5.86
CA LEU A 46 8.15 1.72 5.57
C LEU A 46 8.61 1.11 4.24
N TRP A 47 9.24 1.88 3.38
CA TRP A 47 9.61 1.45 2.04
C TRP A 47 11.04 0.92 1.97
N SER A 48 11.25 -0.10 1.11
CA SER A 48 12.58 -0.61 0.79
C SER A 48 13.36 0.32 -0.13
N ASP A 49 14.65 0.08 -0.32
CA ASP A 49 15.49 0.90 -1.20
C ASP A 49 15.15 0.69 -2.69
N ASP A 50 14.63 -0.47 -3.07
CA ASP A 50 14.16 -0.80 -4.42
C ASP A 50 12.66 -0.52 -4.62
N ALA A 51 12.13 0.46 -3.88
CA ALA A 51 10.72 0.80 -3.85
C ALA A 51 10.15 1.21 -5.21
N LEU A 52 8.89 0.81 -5.46
CA LEU A 52 8.08 1.29 -6.58
C LEU A 52 6.67 1.65 -6.10
N TYR A 53 6.30 2.92 -6.22
CA TYR A 53 4.94 3.41 -6.00
C TYR A 53 4.27 3.75 -7.32
N TRP A 54 3.17 3.07 -7.64
CA TRP A 54 2.54 3.15 -8.95
C TRP A 54 1.02 3.33 -8.88
N ILE A 55 0.53 4.35 -9.56
CA ILE A 55 -0.90 4.61 -9.80
C ILE A 55 -1.09 4.73 -11.31
N PRO A 56 -1.50 3.65 -12.01
CA PRO A 56 -1.73 3.68 -13.44
C PRO A 56 -2.96 4.53 -13.80
N CYS A 57 -2.97 5.04 -15.05
CA CYS A 57 -4.15 5.63 -15.69
C CYS A 57 -4.70 4.69 -16.75
N ASN A 58 -5.95 4.91 -17.13
CA ASN A 58 -6.70 4.26 -18.20
C ASN A 58 -7.11 2.80 -17.93
N ARG A 59 -6.22 1.95 -17.43
CA ARG A 59 -6.51 0.54 -17.17
C ARG A 59 -5.54 -0.08 -16.17
N ASP A 60 -5.95 -1.20 -15.58
CA ASP A 60 -5.20 -1.86 -14.50
C ASP A 60 -3.93 -2.57 -15.01
N ASP A 61 -3.92 -3.01 -16.26
CA ASP A 61 -2.84 -3.73 -16.91
C ASP A 61 -1.95 -2.84 -17.81
N SER A 62 -1.98 -1.52 -17.59
CA SER A 62 -1.19 -0.57 -18.35
C SER A 62 0.32 -0.89 -18.30
N ASP A 63 1.03 -0.62 -19.40
CA ASP A 63 2.48 -0.72 -19.48
C ASP A 63 3.09 0.64 -19.11
N PRO A 64 3.77 0.79 -17.96
CA PRO A 64 4.30 2.08 -17.52
C PRO A 64 5.41 2.62 -18.42
N ALA A 65 5.99 1.79 -19.31
CA ALA A 65 6.95 2.24 -20.31
C ALA A 65 6.29 2.88 -21.55
N ARG A 66 5.00 2.64 -21.75
CA ARG A 66 4.25 3.06 -22.95
C ARG A 66 3.04 3.94 -22.63
N GLU A 67 2.54 3.87 -21.42
CA GLU A 67 1.31 4.53 -21.00
C GLU A 67 1.56 5.50 -19.84
N ILE A 68 0.74 6.54 -19.78
CA ILE A 68 0.83 7.56 -18.73
C ILE A 68 0.36 6.95 -17.40
N SER A 69 1.06 7.27 -16.34
CA SER A 69 0.68 6.98 -14.96
C SER A 69 0.43 8.28 -14.20
N ALA A 70 -0.52 8.29 -13.29
CA ALA A 70 -0.73 9.40 -12.37
C ALA A 70 0.47 9.53 -11.39
N VAL A 71 1.01 8.38 -10.99
CA VAL A 71 2.25 8.27 -10.20
C VAL A 71 3.04 7.06 -10.70
N TYR A 72 4.34 7.23 -10.87
CA TYR A 72 5.29 6.15 -11.11
C TYR A 72 6.64 6.56 -10.50
N ASP A 73 6.76 6.33 -9.22
CA ASP A 73 7.88 6.81 -8.42
C ASP A 73 8.73 5.64 -7.90
N ASP A 74 10.00 5.65 -8.24
CA ASP A 74 11.03 4.89 -7.53
C ASP A 74 11.33 5.52 -6.15
N ARG A 75 12.24 4.92 -5.40
CA ARG A 75 12.60 5.40 -4.05
C ARG A 75 13.04 6.87 -4.03
N ALA A 76 13.82 7.31 -5.01
CA ALA A 76 14.34 8.67 -5.06
C ALA A 76 13.23 9.69 -5.38
N ARG A 77 12.36 9.38 -6.35
CA ARG A 77 11.20 10.20 -6.71
C ARG A 77 10.19 10.27 -5.56
N LEU A 78 9.99 9.14 -4.87
CA LEU A 78 9.11 9.07 -3.71
C LEU A 78 9.62 9.98 -2.58
N ALA A 79 10.91 9.96 -2.27
CA ALA A 79 11.53 10.87 -1.30
C ALA A 79 11.36 12.33 -1.73
N GLY A 80 11.60 12.66 -2.99
CA GLY A 80 11.38 14.00 -3.54
C GLY A 80 9.92 14.46 -3.46
N ARG A 81 8.95 13.55 -3.63
CA ARG A 81 7.53 13.83 -3.43
C ARG A 81 7.25 14.20 -1.97
N ILE A 82 7.78 13.42 -1.03
CA ILE A 82 7.63 13.68 0.41
C ILE A 82 8.20 15.04 0.78
N GLU A 83 9.40 15.38 0.31
CA GLU A 83 10.00 16.69 0.58
C GLU A 83 9.12 17.85 0.05
N ARG A 84 8.51 17.71 -1.14
CA ARG A 84 7.58 18.72 -1.66
C ARG A 84 6.33 18.85 -0.79
N LEU A 85 5.77 17.73 -0.29
CA LEU A 85 4.60 17.74 0.59
C LEU A 85 4.90 18.39 1.96
N LYS A 86 6.13 18.22 2.46
CA LYS A 86 6.60 18.80 3.73
C LYS A 86 6.90 20.29 3.64
N SER A 87 7.48 20.74 2.53
CA SER A 87 8.04 22.08 2.39
C SER A 87 7.02 23.22 2.33
N GLY A 88 5.70 22.89 2.25
CA GLY A 88 4.66 23.90 2.01
C GLY A 88 4.69 24.50 0.60
N ALA A 89 5.69 24.14 -0.24
CA ALA A 89 5.74 24.54 -1.65
C ALA A 89 4.62 23.90 -2.49
N ALA A 90 3.95 22.88 -1.95
CA ALA A 90 2.73 22.34 -2.51
C ALA A 90 1.55 23.24 -2.11
N TYR A 91 1.39 24.41 -2.73
CA TYR A 91 0.23 25.32 -2.52
C TYR A 91 -1.11 24.59 -2.62
N ALA A 92 -1.14 23.48 -3.35
CA ALA A 92 -2.29 22.60 -3.43
C ALA A 92 -2.63 21.92 -2.08
N GLN A 93 -1.74 21.91 -1.09
CA GLN A 93 -1.93 21.35 0.26
C GLN A 93 -1.96 22.42 1.37
N ASP A 94 -2.26 23.68 1.04
CA ASP A 94 -2.54 24.73 2.02
C ASP A 94 -4.02 25.17 1.95
N PRO A 95 -4.84 24.88 2.96
CA PRO A 95 -4.58 24.02 4.12
C PRO A 95 -4.43 22.55 3.74
N ARG A 96 -3.73 21.77 4.57
CA ARG A 96 -3.56 20.32 4.38
C ARG A 96 -4.90 19.59 4.35
N SER A 97 -5.00 18.57 3.53
CA SER A 97 -6.14 17.66 3.49
C SER A 97 -6.28 16.90 4.80
N ARG A 98 -7.50 16.79 5.29
CA ARG A 98 -7.88 15.86 6.37
C ARG A 98 -8.39 14.59 5.71
N MET A 99 -7.81 13.47 6.07
CA MET A 99 -8.06 12.19 5.42
C MET A 99 -8.48 11.12 6.43
N ARG A 100 -9.32 10.21 5.99
CA ARG A 100 -9.59 8.92 6.68
C ARG A 100 -9.82 7.85 5.63
N ARG A 101 -9.15 6.71 5.82
CA ARG A 101 -9.32 5.57 4.93
C ARG A 101 -9.74 4.32 5.68
N LEU A 102 -10.50 3.49 4.99
CA LEU A 102 -10.87 2.14 5.39
C LEU A 102 -10.15 1.18 4.47
N ILE A 103 -9.55 0.15 5.05
CA ILE A 103 -8.96 -0.97 4.32
C ILE A 103 -9.84 -2.19 4.56
N SER A 104 -10.14 -2.93 3.52
CA SER A 104 -11.00 -4.13 3.59
C SER A 104 -10.61 -5.16 2.55
N ASN A 105 -11.24 -6.33 2.61
CA ASN A 105 -11.05 -7.44 1.67
C ASN A 105 -9.57 -7.80 1.50
N ILE A 106 -8.86 -7.88 2.61
CA ILE A 106 -7.43 -8.17 2.63
C ILE A 106 -7.23 -9.65 2.27
N GLN A 107 -6.49 -9.90 1.21
CA GLN A 107 -6.07 -11.22 0.76
C GLN A 107 -4.55 -11.25 0.76
N ILE A 108 -3.96 -12.28 1.35
CA ILE A 108 -2.52 -12.39 1.57
C ILE A 108 -2.03 -13.69 0.95
N GLU A 109 -1.04 -13.58 0.08
CA GLU A 109 -0.36 -14.72 -0.54
C GLU A 109 1.14 -14.58 -0.34
N GLU A 110 1.80 -15.66 0.05
CA GLU A 110 3.27 -15.73 0.07
C GLU A 110 3.74 -16.61 -1.07
N ASN A 111 4.62 -16.07 -1.91
CA ASN A 111 5.20 -16.86 -2.98
C ASN A 111 6.42 -17.66 -2.49
N GLY A 112 6.86 -18.63 -3.31
CA GLY A 112 8.00 -19.52 -2.96
C GLY A 112 9.35 -18.81 -2.75
N SER A 113 9.45 -17.49 -3.03
CA SER A 113 10.63 -16.66 -2.78
C SER A 113 10.56 -15.87 -1.46
N GLY A 114 9.48 -16.02 -0.68
CA GLY A 114 9.25 -15.28 0.57
C GLY A 114 8.75 -13.85 0.35
N GLU A 115 8.40 -13.45 -0.88
CA GLU A 115 7.69 -12.19 -1.16
C GLU A 115 6.22 -12.37 -0.77
N ILE A 116 5.69 -11.43 0.01
CA ILE A 116 4.31 -11.42 0.46
C ILE A 116 3.53 -10.45 -0.45
N VAL A 117 2.56 -10.98 -1.17
CA VAL A 117 1.63 -10.17 -1.98
C VAL A 117 0.35 -9.96 -1.20
N VAL A 118 -0.04 -8.71 -1.01
CA VAL A 118 -1.25 -8.34 -0.30
C VAL A 118 -2.16 -7.55 -1.22
N ASP A 119 -3.33 -8.09 -1.44
CA ASP A 119 -4.42 -7.46 -2.18
C ASP A 119 -5.46 -6.94 -1.20
N SER A 120 -5.92 -5.71 -1.39
CA SER A 120 -6.92 -5.11 -0.52
C SER A 120 -7.72 -4.03 -1.23
N ASN A 121 -8.94 -3.79 -0.78
CA ASN A 121 -9.72 -2.65 -1.20
C ASN A 121 -9.54 -1.49 -0.22
N PHE A 122 -9.67 -0.26 -0.72
CA PHE A 122 -9.70 0.92 0.13
C PHE A 122 -10.83 1.87 -0.24
N LEU A 123 -11.25 2.61 0.77
CA LEU A 123 -12.13 3.78 0.65
C LEU A 123 -11.46 4.93 1.39
N LEU A 124 -11.20 6.04 0.73
CA LEU A 124 -10.55 7.21 1.28
C LEU A 124 -11.47 8.42 1.18
N LEU A 125 -11.82 9.00 2.33
CA LEU A 125 -12.46 10.29 2.42
C LEU A 125 -11.39 11.38 2.60
N GLU A 126 -11.40 12.36 1.70
CA GLU A 126 -10.57 13.56 1.78
C GLU A 126 -11.48 14.78 1.99
N LEU A 127 -11.12 15.63 2.95
CA LEU A 127 -11.78 16.91 3.18
C LEU A 127 -10.76 18.04 3.15
N ARG A 128 -10.97 18.98 2.24
CA ARG A 128 -10.16 20.20 2.12
C ARG A 128 -10.99 21.40 1.70
N ARG A 129 -10.83 22.53 2.40
CA ARG A 129 -11.54 23.78 2.11
C ARG A 129 -13.04 23.60 1.94
N SER A 130 -13.68 22.82 2.79
CA SER A 130 -15.12 22.48 2.74
C SER A 130 -15.54 21.60 1.54
N ARG A 131 -14.61 21.18 0.69
CA ARG A 131 -14.84 20.21 -0.38
C ARG A 131 -14.49 18.82 0.14
N GLN A 132 -15.44 17.94 0.03
CA GLN A 132 -15.28 16.53 0.37
C GLN A 132 -15.16 15.71 -0.91
N GLN A 133 -14.18 14.80 -0.96
CA GLN A 133 -13.97 13.88 -2.05
C GLN A 133 -13.86 12.46 -1.52
N LEU A 134 -14.36 11.52 -2.30
CA LEU A 134 -14.28 10.09 -2.03
C LEU A 134 -13.45 9.42 -3.11
N PHE A 135 -12.43 8.69 -2.69
CA PHE A 135 -11.61 7.85 -3.57
C PHE A 135 -11.81 6.39 -3.16
N ALA A 136 -11.94 5.53 -4.14
CA ALA A 136 -12.07 4.10 -3.92
C ALA A 136 -11.19 3.33 -4.91
N GLY A 137 -10.73 2.18 -4.50
CA GLY A 137 -9.92 1.34 -5.36
C GLY A 137 -9.42 0.08 -4.69
N ARG A 138 -8.54 -0.56 -5.40
CA ARG A 138 -7.82 -1.76 -5.00
C ARG A 138 -6.34 -1.41 -4.86
N THR A 139 -5.68 -1.96 -3.86
CA THR A 139 -4.25 -1.80 -3.65
C THR A 139 -3.56 -3.15 -3.64
N ILE A 140 -2.49 -3.28 -4.40
CA ILE A 140 -1.65 -4.46 -4.42
C ILE A 140 -0.29 -4.07 -3.83
N HIS A 141 0.03 -4.62 -2.67
CA HIS A 141 1.35 -4.46 -2.04
C HIS A 141 2.21 -5.69 -2.32
N LYS A 142 3.49 -5.46 -2.55
CA LYS A 142 4.52 -6.49 -2.41
C LYS A 142 5.37 -6.12 -1.20
N LEU A 143 5.33 -6.98 -0.22
CA LEU A 143 6.04 -6.80 1.03
C LEU A 143 7.22 -7.76 1.11
N MET A 144 8.27 -7.31 1.77
CA MET A 144 9.40 -8.14 2.18
C MET A 144 9.53 -8.13 3.70
N ARG A 145 10.02 -9.21 4.28
CA ARG A 145 10.31 -9.29 5.71
C ARG A 145 11.51 -8.40 6.04
N ASP A 146 11.43 -7.67 7.13
CA ASP A 146 12.51 -6.81 7.65
C ASP A 146 12.57 -6.96 9.17
N GLY A 147 13.46 -7.83 9.66
CA GLY A 147 13.47 -8.24 11.06
C GLY A 147 12.11 -8.81 11.47
N ASP A 148 11.54 -8.24 12.54
CA ASP A 148 10.20 -8.60 13.01
C ASP A 148 9.07 -7.88 12.25
N GLY A 149 9.38 -7.04 11.27
CA GLY A 149 8.41 -6.23 10.53
C GLY A 149 8.39 -6.52 9.04
N PHE A 150 7.89 -5.54 8.31
CA PHE A 150 7.82 -5.58 6.85
C PHE A 150 8.30 -4.26 6.25
N LYS A 151 8.80 -4.32 5.00
CA LYS A 151 9.02 -3.18 4.12
C LYS A 151 8.15 -3.32 2.86
N ILE A 152 7.71 -2.19 2.34
CA ILE A 152 6.99 -2.12 1.07
C ILE A 152 8.01 -2.08 -0.07
N ARG A 153 8.05 -3.13 -0.88
CA ARG A 153 8.84 -3.18 -2.10
C ARG A 153 8.10 -2.54 -3.27
N SER A 154 6.80 -2.82 -3.39
CA SER A 154 5.97 -2.10 -4.33
C SER A 154 4.55 -1.91 -3.80
N LYS A 155 3.93 -0.81 -4.22
CA LYS A 155 2.52 -0.53 -4.01
C LYS A 155 1.92 -0.05 -5.32
N LYS A 156 0.97 -0.82 -5.85
CA LYS A 156 0.16 -0.46 -7.01
C LYS A 156 -1.23 -0.10 -6.54
N VAL A 157 -1.71 1.07 -6.92
CA VAL A 157 -3.05 1.56 -6.55
C VAL A 157 -3.91 1.66 -7.81
N LEU A 158 -5.00 0.93 -7.83
CA LEU A 158 -5.97 0.85 -8.93
C LEU A 158 -7.23 1.59 -8.53
N LEU A 159 -7.36 2.83 -8.99
CA LEU A 159 -8.56 3.63 -8.72
C LEU A 159 -9.74 3.13 -9.56
N VAL A 160 -10.95 3.14 -8.99
CA VAL A 160 -12.17 2.72 -9.71
C VAL A 160 -12.49 3.61 -10.93
N ASN A 161 -11.95 4.82 -10.96
CA ASN A 161 -12.11 5.79 -12.03
C ASN A 161 -10.79 6.08 -12.77
N ASN A 162 -9.91 5.09 -12.88
CA ASN A 162 -8.59 5.27 -13.50
C ASN A 162 -8.66 5.61 -15.00
N ASP A 163 -9.79 5.36 -15.67
CA ASP A 163 -10.11 5.70 -17.07
C ASP A 163 -10.72 7.10 -17.23
N GLN A 164 -10.92 7.84 -16.14
CA GLN A 164 -11.47 9.18 -16.13
C GLN A 164 -10.41 10.22 -15.77
N VAL A 165 -10.78 11.48 -15.86
CA VAL A 165 -9.91 12.56 -15.38
C VAL A 165 -9.74 12.43 -13.86
N ILE A 166 -8.58 11.97 -13.43
CA ILE A 166 -8.22 11.95 -12.01
C ILE A 166 -7.83 13.39 -11.63
N GLU A 167 -8.56 13.97 -10.68
CA GLU A 167 -8.16 15.25 -10.13
C GLU A 167 -6.77 15.15 -9.50
N ASN A 168 -6.08 16.29 -9.40
CA ASN A 168 -4.69 16.32 -8.95
C ASN A 168 -4.52 15.65 -7.58
N LEU A 169 -3.84 14.51 -7.55
CA LEU A 169 -3.49 13.77 -6.33
C LEU A 169 -2.39 14.51 -5.58
N THR A 170 -2.78 15.44 -4.72
CA THR A 170 -1.87 16.28 -3.93
C THR A 170 -1.52 15.68 -2.57
N PHE A 171 -1.93 14.44 -2.31
CA PHE A 171 -1.71 13.66 -1.09
C PHE A 171 -1.35 12.22 -1.44
N LEU A 172 -1.04 11.41 -0.44
CA LEU A 172 -0.71 9.99 -0.62
C LEU A 172 -1.98 9.13 -0.61
N ILE A 173 -2.06 8.16 -1.54
CA ILE A 173 -3.10 7.14 -1.61
C ILE A 173 -2.54 5.76 -1.27
#